data_1b116f60022e542ad4c0221e8e104278
#
_entry.id   1b116f60022e542ad4c0221e8e104278
#
_cell.length_a   1.000
_cell.length_b   1.000
_cell.length_c   1.000
_cell.angle_alpha   90.00
_cell.angle_beta   90.00
_cell.angle_gamma   90.00
#
_symmetry.space_group_name_H-M   'P 1'
#
loop_
_entity.id
_entity.type
_entity.pdbx_description
1 polymer ?
#
loop_
_entity_poly.entity_id
_entity_poly.type
_entity_poly.pdbx_seq_one_letter_code
_entity_poly.pdbx_strand_id
1 'polypeptide(L)'
;MTSTRSRLRLGSCPDSWGVWFADDPRQTPWHRFLDELAEAGYRWLELGPYGYLPTDPGRLREEVDRRGLRISAQAVFGGLHDAGKWDKDLAEARRVAELVVAVGGTHVVLLPDDAGPNPPELDDEGWRTLTDATSRLGRVLKDDYGLEAVFHPHADSLVGTQPQVERFLEETDPAAVNLCLDTGHIAYYRGDNLELIRRYPDRIGYLHLKQVDPSVLEQVEAEGLGFAEAVGRGVMCEPPKGEPDYEALLDAVDTHLDGELFAIVEQDLYPCDPDDPLPIATRTCKYLRQLGVGSDAQ
;
A
#
# COMPACT_ATOMS: atom_id res chain seq x y z
N MET A 1 5.24 12.30 -27.49
CA MET A 1 5.84 12.99 -26.35
C MET A 1 5.45 12.15 -25.14
N THR A 2 6.38 11.46 -24.50
CA THR A 2 6.12 10.76 -23.24
C THR A 2 5.70 11.81 -22.22
N SER A 3 4.48 11.69 -21.71
CA SER A 3 4.01 12.51 -20.58
C SER A 3 4.99 12.32 -19.43
N THR A 4 5.50 13.42 -18.88
CA THR A 4 6.33 13.34 -17.67
C THR A 4 5.38 13.31 -16.48
N ARG A 5 5.24 12.13 -15.86
CA ARG A 5 4.44 11.92 -14.64
C ARG A 5 5.28 12.27 -13.38
N SER A 6 5.93 13.44 -13.44
CA SER A 6 6.84 13.90 -12.38
C SER A 6 6.14 14.16 -11.04
N ARG A 7 4.81 14.34 -11.05
CA ARG A 7 3.99 14.49 -9.85
C ARG A 7 3.80 13.16 -9.08
N LEU A 8 4.09 12.01 -9.71
CA LEU A 8 4.03 10.71 -9.08
C LEU A 8 5.39 10.39 -8.43
N ARG A 9 5.41 10.34 -7.12
CA ARG A 9 6.61 10.06 -6.31
C ARG A 9 6.83 8.56 -6.23
N LEU A 10 7.73 8.04 -7.08
CA LEU A 10 7.99 6.60 -7.19
C LEU A 10 8.78 6.07 -6.00
N GLY A 11 8.22 5.08 -5.35
CA GLY A 11 8.81 4.36 -4.21
C GLY A 11 8.50 2.87 -4.23
N SER A 12 8.91 2.18 -3.16
CA SER A 12 8.49 0.80 -2.88
C SER A 12 8.47 0.56 -1.36
N CYS A 13 8.09 -0.64 -0.96
CA CYS A 13 7.89 -1.05 0.43
C CYS A 13 8.53 -2.42 0.71
N PRO A 14 8.66 -2.84 1.97
CA PRO A 14 9.27 -4.12 2.35
C PRO A 14 8.57 -5.35 1.79
N ASP A 15 7.27 -5.30 1.48
CA ASP A 15 6.52 -6.42 0.92
C ASP A 15 7.12 -6.91 -0.40
N SER A 16 7.67 -5.97 -1.20
CA SER A 16 8.41 -6.29 -2.43
C SER A 16 9.77 -6.96 -2.18
N TRP A 17 10.17 -7.12 -0.92
CA TRP A 17 11.35 -7.88 -0.46
C TRP A 17 10.97 -9.06 0.42
N GLY A 18 9.73 -9.52 0.34
CA GLY A 18 9.25 -10.67 1.09
C GLY A 18 9.11 -10.42 2.58
N VAL A 19 8.72 -9.21 2.98
CA VAL A 19 8.60 -8.82 4.38
C VAL A 19 7.13 -8.53 4.71
N TRP A 20 6.52 -9.41 5.52
CA TRP A 20 5.14 -9.24 6.03
C TRP A 20 5.08 -8.98 7.53
N PHE A 21 6.15 -9.33 8.26
CA PHE A 21 6.16 -9.26 9.72
C PHE A 21 7.31 -8.38 10.23
N ALA A 22 7.14 -7.84 11.43
CA ALA A 22 8.20 -7.05 12.07
C ALA A 22 9.45 -7.88 12.38
N ASP A 23 9.27 -9.16 12.71
CA ASP A 23 10.35 -10.07 13.14
C ASP A 23 10.07 -11.49 12.63
N ASP A 24 10.62 -11.83 11.48
CA ASP A 24 10.62 -13.20 10.93
C ASP A 24 12.00 -13.48 10.28
N PRO A 25 12.74 -14.49 10.72
CA PRO A 25 14.08 -14.79 10.23
C PRO A 25 14.12 -15.25 8.75
N ARG A 26 12.98 -15.54 8.14
CA ARG A 26 12.86 -15.92 6.72
C ARG A 26 12.78 -14.72 5.79
N GLN A 27 12.63 -13.53 6.32
CA GLN A 27 12.49 -12.29 5.58
C GLN A 27 13.84 -11.65 5.26
N THR A 28 13.87 -10.82 4.21
CA THR A 28 15.04 -10.00 3.90
C THR A 28 15.40 -9.11 5.08
N PRO A 29 16.66 -9.09 5.56
CA PRO A 29 17.09 -8.20 6.63
C PRO A 29 16.93 -6.72 6.24
N TRP A 30 16.45 -5.86 7.15
CA TRP A 30 16.11 -4.47 6.85
C TRP A 30 17.23 -3.64 6.22
N HIS A 31 18.49 -3.87 6.60
CA HIS A 31 19.63 -3.14 6.02
C HIS A 31 19.86 -3.53 4.56
N ARG A 32 19.70 -4.82 4.21
CA ARG A 32 19.77 -5.30 2.83
C ARG A 32 18.63 -4.71 2.01
N PHE A 33 17.41 -4.72 2.54
CA PHE A 33 16.25 -4.08 1.88
C PHE A 33 16.53 -2.61 1.54
N LEU A 34 17.01 -1.79 2.49
CA LEU A 34 17.30 -0.39 2.24
C LEU A 34 18.41 -0.17 1.21
N ASP A 35 19.47 -1.01 1.23
CA ASP A 35 20.56 -0.95 0.25
C ASP A 35 20.02 -1.28 -1.15
N GLU A 36 19.27 -2.36 -1.29
CA GLU A 36 18.71 -2.82 -2.56
C GLU A 36 17.60 -1.91 -3.10
N LEU A 37 16.78 -1.32 -2.25
CA LEU A 37 15.79 -0.31 -2.64
C LEU A 37 16.45 0.89 -3.33
N ALA A 38 17.53 1.40 -2.75
CA ALA A 38 18.30 2.50 -3.33
C ALA A 38 19.02 2.08 -4.62
N GLU A 39 19.59 0.87 -4.67
CA GLU A 39 20.26 0.30 -5.84
C GLU A 39 19.29 0.07 -6.99
N ALA A 40 18.07 -0.42 -6.74
CA ALA A 40 17.01 -0.57 -7.73
C ALA A 40 16.57 0.75 -8.36
N GLY A 41 16.90 1.90 -7.71
CA GLY A 41 16.67 3.24 -8.22
C GLY A 41 15.47 3.95 -7.63
N TYR A 42 14.80 3.39 -6.64
CA TYR A 42 13.72 4.07 -5.92
C TYR A 42 14.24 5.23 -5.07
N ARG A 43 13.36 6.18 -4.78
CA ARG A 43 13.68 7.35 -3.92
C ARG A 43 12.77 7.44 -2.71
N TRP A 44 11.57 6.89 -2.79
CA TRP A 44 10.61 6.92 -1.71
C TRP A 44 10.42 5.53 -1.11
N LEU A 45 10.13 5.51 0.18
CA LEU A 45 10.03 4.34 1.02
C LEU A 45 8.75 4.41 1.84
N GLU A 46 7.92 3.39 1.76
CA GLU A 46 6.94 3.08 2.80
C GLU A 46 7.58 2.12 3.80
N LEU A 47 7.43 2.40 5.11
CA LEU A 47 8.23 1.71 6.15
C LEU A 47 7.79 0.24 6.40
N GLY A 48 6.59 -0.14 5.95
CA GLY A 48 6.03 -1.48 6.19
C GLY A 48 5.69 -1.74 7.65
N PRO A 49 5.79 -2.99 8.14
CA PRO A 49 5.38 -3.34 9.49
C PRO A 49 6.24 -2.62 10.56
N TYR A 50 5.57 -2.03 11.57
CA TYR A 50 6.28 -1.34 12.65
C TYR A 50 7.21 -2.29 13.41
N GLY A 51 8.49 -1.93 13.50
CA GLY A 51 9.54 -2.71 14.17
C GLY A 51 10.42 -3.53 13.22
N TYR A 52 10.09 -3.64 11.95
CA TYR A 52 11.00 -4.21 10.94
C TYR A 52 12.20 -3.29 10.71
N LEU A 53 11.97 -2.03 10.44
CA LEU A 53 13.00 -1.00 10.40
C LEU A 53 13.28 -0.45 11.82
N PRO A 54 14.43 0.20 12.06
CA PRO A 54 14.70 0.83 13.35
C PRO A 54 13.57 1.77 13.79
N THR A 55 13.11 1.64 15.03
CA THR A 55 12.05 2.49 15.60
C THR A 55 12.59 3.72 16.33
N ASP A 56 13.90 3.82 16.54
CA ASP A 56 14.53 5.08 16.96
C ASP A 56 14.58 6.05 15.78
N PRO A 57 13.93 7.23 15.87
CA PRO A 57 13.82 8.14 14.74
C PRO A 57 15.16 8.67 14.22
N GLY A 58 16.12 8.87 15.14
CA GLY A 58 17.45 9.36 14.78
C GLY A 58 18.20 8.34 13.93
N ARG A 59 18.22 7.09 14.38
CA ARG A 59 18.83 5.98 13.65
C ARG A 59 18.14 5.72 12.31
N LEU A 60 16.81 5.68 12.28
CA LEU A 60 16.07 5.46 11.05
C LEU A 60 16.37 6.55 10.01
N ARG A 61 16.37 7.82 10.44
CA ARG A 61 16.71 8.95 9.56
C ARG A 61 18.12 8.82 9.00
N GLU A 62 19.12 8.53 9.84
CA GLU A 62 20.50 8.31 9.41
C GLU A 62 20.60 7.20 8.35
N GLU A 63 19.92 6.07 8.57
CA GLU A 63 19.90 4.94 7.65
C GLU A 63 19.26 5.25 6.30
N VAL A 64 18.20 6.06 6.29
CA VAL A 64 17.47 6.49 5.10
C VAL A 64 18.26 7.56 4.34
N ASP A 65 18.75 8.61 5.06
CA ASP A 65 19.47 9.74 4.46
C ASP A 65 20.77 9.33 3.78
N ARG A 66 21.54 8.43 4.40
CA ARG A 66 22.82 7.95 3.82
C ARG A 66 22.65 7.21 2.47
N ARG A 67 21.43 6.75 2.18
CA ARG A 67 21.07 6.09 0.93
C ARG A 67 20.34 7.00 -0.06
N GLY A 68 20.12 8.27 0.32
CA GLY A 68 19.36 9.23 -0.48
C GLY A 68 17.87 8.88 -0.63
N LEU A 69 17.34 8.11 0.33
CA LEU A 69 15.93 7.74 0.40
C LEU A 69 15.12 8.78 1.16
N ARG A 70 13.80 8.73 0.99
CA ARG A 70 12.82 9.58 1.70
C ARG A 70 11.63 8.71 2.10
N ILE A 71 11.04 9.02 3.23
CA ILE A 71 9.90 8.28 3.78
C ILE A 71 8.60 8.93 3.31
N SER A 72 7.67 8.10 2.80
CA SER A 72 6.31 8.50 2.42
C SER A 72 5.31 8.25 3.54
N ALA A 73 5.27 7.01 4.03
CA ALA A 73 4.25 6.52 4.94
C ALA A 73 4.75 5.37 5.83
N GLN A 74 3.90 4.96 6.75
CA GLN A 74 3.97 3.67 7.44
C GLN A 74 2.59 3.05 7.56
N ALA A 75 2.55 1.71 7.48
CA ALA A 75 1.34 0.92 7.65
C ALA A 75 0.94 0.79 9.13
N VAL A 76 -0.37 0.80 9.38
CA VAL A 76 -1.01 0.46 10.67
C VAL A 76 -2.08 -0.57 10.40
N PHE A 77 -1.99 -1.72 11.05
CA PHE A 77 -3.01 -2.75 11.02
C PHE A 77 -3.99 -2.53 12.18
N GLY A 78 -5.30 -2.70 11.92
CA GLY A 78 -6.29 -2.51 12.95
C GLY A 78 -7.64 -3.15 12.67
N GLY A 79 -8.30 -3.54 13.75
CA GLY A 79 -9.64 -4.11 13.73
C GLY A 79 -10.72 -3.06 13.97
N LEU A 80 -10.70 -1.96 13.25
CA LEU A 80 -11.59 -0.79 13.44
C LEU A 80 -13.10 -1.11 13.31
N HIS A 81 -13.46 -2.30 12.79
CA HIS A 81 -14.82 -2.83 12.79
C HIS A 81 -15.29 -3.33 14.18
N ASP A 82 -14.37 -3.50 15.11
CA ASP A 82 -14.63 -3.93 16.50
C ASP A 82 -14.38 -2.76 17.46
N ALA A 83 -15.46 -2.21 18.00
CA ALA A 83 -15.37 -1.09 18.96
C ALA A 83 -14.51 -1.41 20.20
N GLY A 84 -14.37 -2.69 20.58
CA GLY A 84 -13.53 -3.14 21.67
C GLY A 84 -12.03 -3.01 21.40
N LYS A 85 -11.63 -2.88 20.14
CA LYS A 85 -10.22 -2.73 19.73
C LYS A 85 -9.77 -1.26 19.64
N TRP A 86 -10.70 -0.30 19.75
CA TRP A 86 -10.42 1.12 19.53
C TRP A 86 -9.21 1.66 20.30
N ASP A 87 -9.14 1.41 21.59
CA ASP A 87 -8.04 1.97 22.43
C ASP A 87 -6.68 1.38 22.03
N LYS A 88 -6.64 0.10 21.66
CA LYS A 88 -5.43 -0.57 21.14
C LYS A 88 -5.02 0.01 19.81
N ASP A 89 -5.95 0.10 18.87
CA ASP A 89 -5.67 0.55 17.49
C ASP A 89 -5.28 2.05 17.49
N LEU A 90 -5.92 2.87 18.32
CA LEU A 90 -5.53 4.27 18.52
C LEU A 90 -4.11 4.41 19.10
N ALA A 91 -3.76 3.58 20.10
CA ALA A 91 -2.42 3.62 20.68
C ALA A 91 -1.34 3.22 19.67
N GLU A 92 -1.61 2.22 18.85
CA GLU A 92 -0.72 1.79 17.77
C GLU A 92 -0.57 2.88 16.69
N ALA A 93 -1.68 3.47 16.25
CA ALA A 93 -1.67 4.54 15.26
C ALA A 93 -0.90 5.78 15.76
N ARG A 94 -1.03 6.15 17.03
CA ARG A 94 -0.26 7.25 17.63
C ARG A 94 1.23 6.95 17.67
N ARG A 95 1.61 5.74 18.04
CA ARG A 95 3.02 5.30 18.04
C ARG A 95 3.64 5.37 16.66
N VAL A 96 2.91 4.93 15.63
CA VAL A 96 3.33 5.02 14.24
C VAL A 96 3.40 6.49 13.79
N ALA A 97 2.38 7.29 14.11
CA ALA A 97 2.34 8.70 13.74
C ALA A 97 3.53 9.50 14.31
N GLU A 98 3.90 9.26 15.56
CA GLU A 98 5.08 9.87 16.20
C GLU A 98 6.36 9.57 15.42
N LEU A 99 6.54 8.31 14.99
CA LEU A 99 7.70 7.92 14.19
C LEU A 99 7.65 8.57 12.82
N VAL A 100 6.52 8.50 12.11
CA VAL A 100 6.35 9.04 10.75
C VAL A 100 6.64 10.54 10.71
N VAL A 101 6.08 11.32 11.64
CA VAL A 101 6.37 12.76 11.76
C VAL A 101 7.85 13.00 12.04
N ALA A 102 8.42 12.25 12.99
CA ALA A 102 9.82 12.43 13.39
C ALA A 102 10.80 12.16 12.22
N VAL A 103 10.45 11.32 11.24
CA VAL A 103 11.30 10.99 10.10
C VAL A 103 10.89 11.69 8.79
N GLY A 104 9.88 12.57 8.85
CA GLY A 104 9.46 13.41 7.73
C GLY A 104 8.51 12.74 6.74
N GLY A 105 7.87 11.64 7.12
CA GLY A 105 6.75 11.05 6.38
C GLY A 105 5.49 11.89 6.51
N THR A 106 4.52 11.67 5.63
CA THR A 106 3.31 12.50 5.53
C THR A 106 2.01 11.71 5.58
N HIS A 107 2.08 10.37 5.46
CA HIS A 107 0.89 9.52 5.39
C HIS A 107 0.97 8.37 6.40
N VAL A 108 -0.20 7.88 6.78
CA VAL A 108 -0.39 6.61 7.47
C VAL A 108 -1.33 5.76 6.63
N VAL A 109 -0.87 4.55 6.27
CA VAL A 109 -1.67 3.58 5.52
C VAL A 109 -2.39 2.70 6.53
N LEU A 110 -3.72 2.77 6.54
CA LEU A 110 -4.58 1.98 7.42
C LEU A 110 -4.99 0.69 6.72
N LEU A 111 -4.56 -0.44 7.25
CA LEU A 111 -4.94 -1.76 6.76
C LEU A 111 -5.92 -2.43 7.73
N PRO A 112 -7.00 -3.05 7.21
CA PRO A 112 -7.85 -3.91 8.02
C PRO A 112 -7.08 -5.15 8.48
N ASP A 113 -7.46 -5.71 9.63
CA ASP A 113 -6.97 -7.01 10.08
C ASP A 113 -7.29 -8.09 9.04
N ASP A 114 -6.39 -9.06 8.88
CA ASP A 114 -6.64 -10.28 8.12
C ASP A 114 -7.82 -11.05 8.76
N ALA A 115 -8.80 -11.38 7.95
CA ALA A 115 -9.99 -12.14 8.34
C ALA A 115 -10.01 -13.54 7.72
N GLY A 116 -8.93 -13.91 7.01
CA GLY A 116 -8.77 -15.21 6.33
C GLY A 116 -9.55 -15.34 5.02
N PRO A 117 -9.39 -16.45 4.34
CA PRO A 117 -10.10 -16.73 3.10
C PRO A 117 -11.61 -16.74 3.34
N ASN A 118 -12.36 -16.05 2.49
CA ASN A 118 -13.80 -15.84 2.61
C ASN A 118 -14.20 -15.09 3.90
N PRO A 119 -13.75 -13.84 4.10
CA PRO A 119 -14.08 -13.05 5.26
C PRO A 119 -15.60 -12.89 5.41
N PRO A 120 -16.12 -12.83 6.65
CA PRO A 120 -17.53 -12.62 6.86
C PRO A 120 -17.97 -11.25 6.35
N GLU A 121 -19.17 -11.16 5.80
CA GLU A 121 -19.76 -9.87 5.47
C GLU A 121 -20.10 -9.10 6.75
N LEU A 122 -19.79 -7.81 6.77
CA LEU A 122 -20.23 -6.91 7.82
C LEU A 122 -21.72 -6.61 7.64
N ASP A 123 -22.47 -6.67 8.73
CA ASP A 123 -23.80 -6.10 8.78
C ASP A 123 -23.75 -4.56 8.85
N ASP A 124 -24.89 -3.89 8.84
CA ASP A 124 -24.98 -2.42 8.85
C ASP A 124 -24.42 -1.79 10.14
N GLU A 125 -24.39 -2.51 11.25
CA GLU A 125 -23.76 -2.05 12.50
C GLU A 125 -22.25 -2.14 12.41
N GLY A 126 -21.72 -3.26 11.88
CA GLY A 126 -20.31 -3.45 11.62
C GLY A 126 -19.75 -2.42 10.63
N TRP A 127 -20.50 -2.12 9.56
CA TRP A 127 -20.12 -1.07 8.61
C TRP A 127 -20.05 0.30 9.26
N ARG A 128 -21.06 0.70 10.02
CA ARG A 128 -21.06 1.97 10.76
C ARG A 128 -19.91 2.06 11.73
N THR A 129 -19.64 0.97 12.47
CA THR A 129 -18.51 0.92 13.40
C THR A 129 -17.19 1.13 12.68
N LEU A 130 -16.95 0.43 11.56
CA LEU A 130 -15.74 0.55 10.76
C LEU A 130 -15.56 1.97 10.22
N THR A 131 -16.58 2.52 9.56
CA THR A 131 -16.48 3.81 8.87
C THR A 131 -16.37 4.99 9.84
N ASP A 132 -17.10 4.96 10.97
CA ASP A 132 -17.01 5.94 12.03
C ASP A 132 -15.65 5.89 12.74
N ALA A 133 -15.17 4.69 13.08
CA ALA A 133 -13.87 4.52 13.74
C ALA A 133 -12.72 4.95 12.82
N THR A 134 -12.76 4.58 11.53
CA THR A 134 -11.73 4.98 10.55
C THR A 134 -11.73 6.50 10.34
N SER A 135 -12.91 7.12 10.18
CA SER A 135 -13.02 8.57 10.06
C SER A 135 -12.53 9.30 11.33
N ARG A 136 -12.83 8.76 12.51
CA ARG A 136 -12.34 9.29 13.77
C ARG A 136 -10.82 9.17 13.90
N LEU A 137 -10.25 8.04 13.50
CA LEU A 137 -8.80 7.82 13.52
C LEU A 137 -8.09 8.77 12.54
N GLY A 138 -8.62 8.92 11.32
CA GLY A 138 -8.10 9.86 10.34
C GLY A 138 -8.08 11.30 10.85
N ARG A 139 -9.13 11.74 11.55
CA ARG A 139 -9.14 13.06 12.20
C ARG A 139 -8.05 13.19 13.27
N VAL A 140 -7.83 12.17 14.11
CA VAL A 140 -6.75 12.18 15.10
C VAL A 140 -5.38 12.30 14.42
N LEU A 141 -5.12 11.54 13.36
CA LEU A 141 -3.87 11.60 12.62
C LEU A 141 -3.65 12.98 12.00
N LYS A 142 -4.68 13.60 11.48
CA LYS A 142 -4.62 14.93 10.87
C LYS A 142 -4.47 16.04 11.89
N ASP A 143 -5.32 16.08 12.92
CA ASP A 143 -5.39 17.17 13.86
C ASP A 143 -4.22 17.17 14.88
N ASP A 144 -3.81 15.99 15.35
CA ASP A 144 -2.75 15.87 16.37
C ASP A 144 -1.34 15.81 15.74
N TYR A 145 -1.21 15.29 14.47
CA TYR A 145 0.08 14.99 13.87
C TYR A 145 0.31 15.64 12.50
N GLY A 146 -0.73 16.19 11.85
CA GLY A 146 -0.65 16.74 10.51
C GLY A 146 -0.43 15.68 9.41
N LEU A 147 -0.82 14.43 9.67
CA LEU A 147 -0.68 13.31 8.74
C LEU A 147 -1.98 13.03 8.01
N GLU A 148 -1.87 12.63 6.74
CA GLU A 148 -2.99 12.15 5.95
C GLU A 148 -3.18 10.64 6.17
N ALA A 149 -4.41 10.24 6.46
CA ALA A 149 -4.78 8.84 6.56
C ALA A 149 -5.29 8.32 5.21
N VAL A 150 -4.77 7.18 4.78
CA VAL A 150 -5.25 6.48 3.58
C VAL A 150 -5.60 5.04 3.92
N PHE A 151 -6.81 4.61 3.56
CA PHE A 151 -7.27 3.25 3.81
C PHE A 151 -6.90 2.35 2.64
N HIS A 152 -6.30 1.22 2.95
CA HIS A 152 -5.84 0.22 2.00
C HIS A 152 -6.76 -1.01 2.05
N PRO A 153 -7.70 -1.18 1.09
CA PRO A 153 -8.46 -2.40 0.94
C PRO A 153 -7.54 -3.58 0.65
N HIS A 154 -7.76 -4.72 1.31
CA HIS A 154 -6.84 -5.85 1.21
C HIS A 154 -7.58 -7.16 0.94
N ALA A 155 -6.95 -8.07 0.20
CA ALA A 155 -7.46 -9.43 0.03
C ALA A 155 -7.55 -10.15 1.39
N ASP A 156 -8.52 -11.06 1.53
CA ASP A 156 -8.82 -11.79 2.76
C ASP A 156 -9.10 -10.89 3.98
N SER A 157 -9.58 -9.65 3.76
CA SER A 157 -10.02 -8.73 4.77
C SER A 157 -11.51 -8.38 4.63
N LEU A 158 -12.06 -7.64 5.58
CA LEU A 158 -13.48 -7.25 5.57
C LEU A 158 -13.84 -6.22 4.48
N VAL A 159 -12.84 -5.55 3.89
CA VAL A 159 -12.99 -4.60 2.79
C VAL A 159 -11.97 -4.92 1.71
N GLY A 160 -12.36 -5.72 0.72
CA GLY A 160 -11.48 -6.13 -0.37
C GLY A 160 -12.10 -5.96 -1.75
N THR A 161 -13.39 -6.26 -1.90
CA THR A 161 -14.09 -6.18 -3.19
C THR A 161 -14.44 -4.74 -3.57
N GLN A 162 -14.54 -4.45 -4.86
CA GLN A 162 -14.89 -3.11 -5.33
C GLN A 162 -16.19 -2.56 -4.72
N PRO A 163 -17.31 -3.30 -4.63
CA PRO A 163 -18.52 -2.78 -3.96
C PRO A 163 -18.30 -2.42 -2.48
N GLN A 164 -17.45 -3.16 -1.78
CA GLN A 164 -17.10 -2.84 -0.39
C GLN A 164 -16.24 -1.57 -0.31
N VAL A 165 -15.30 -1.39 -1.24
CA VAL A 165 -14.48 -0.17 -1.35
C VAL A 165 -15.36 1.04 -1.66
N GLU A 166 -16.30 0.92 -2.60
CA GLU A 166 -17.23 1.99 -2.93
C GLU A 166 -18.09 2.38 -1.72
N ARG A 167 -18.66 1.39 -1.02
CA ARG A 167 -19.41 1.63 0.23
C ARG A 167 -18.55 2.32 1.30
N PHE A 168 -17.31 1.86 1.48
CA PHE A 168 -16.37 2.48 2.41
C PHE A 168 -16.14 3.97 2.09
N LEU A 169 -15.91 4.28 0.80
CA LEU A 169 -15.70 5.66 0.36
C LEU A 169 -16.93 6.55 0.52
N GLU A 170 -18.12 6.00 0.33
CA GLU A 170 -19.39 6.71 0.47
C GLU A 170 -19.76 6.96 1.94
N GLU A 171 -19.42 6.05 2.84
CA GLU A 171 -19.77 6.12 4.27
C GLU A 171 -18.69 6.76 5.15
N THR A 172 -17.46 6.99 4.67
CA THR A 172 -16.38 7.65 5.43
C THR A 172 -16.30 9.15 5.16
N ASP A 173 -15.80 9.90 6.15
CA ASP A 173 -15.55 11.34 6.04
C ASP A 173 -14.38 11.64 5.07
N PRO A 174 -14.64 12.27 3.91
CA PRO A 174 -13.61 12.57 2.91
C PRO A 174 -12.57 13.59 3.40
N ALA A 175 -12.84 14.33 4.47
CA ALA A 175 -11.86 15.24 5.06
C ALA A 175 -10.89 14.54 6.03
N ALA A 176 -11.20 13.29 6.40
CA ALA A 176 -10.47 12.53 7.40
C ALA A 176 -9.66 11.37 6.82
N VAL A 177 -10.18 10.67 5.82
CA VAL A 177 -9.54 9.50 5.23
C VAL A 177 -9.78 9.40 3.73
N ASN A 178 -8.75 9.08 2.99
CA ASN A 178 -8.80 8.81 1.55
C ASN A 178 -8.46 7.34 1.26
N LEU A 179 -8.46 6.96 -0.01
CA LEU A 179 -8.10 5.64 -0.48
C LEU A 179 -6.59 5.56 -0.78
N CYS A 180 -5.94 4.55 -0.27
CA CYS A 180 -4.76 3.97 -0.88
C CYS A 180 -5.27 2.98 -1.93
N LEU A 181 -5.28 3.39 -3.20
CA LEU A 181 -5.68 2.50 -4.27
C LEU A 181 -4.55 1.50 -4.55
N ASP A 182 -4.70 0.29 -4.03
CA ASP A 182 -3.86 -0.85 -4.41
C ASP A 182 -4.44 -1.51 -5.66
N THR A 183 -3.73 -1.37 -6.76
CA THR A 183 -4.22 -1.82 -8.06
C THR A 183 -4.28 -3.33 -8.19
N GLY A 184 -3.44 -4.05 -7.46
CA GLY A 184 -3.40 -5.51 -7.45
C GLY A 184 -4.52 -6.12 -6.59
N HIS A 185 -4.78 -5.57 -5.39
CA HIS A 185 -5.87 -6.08 -4.56
C HIS A 185 -7.24 -5.86 -5.19
N ILE A 186 -7.45 -4.73 -5.89
CA ILE A 186 -8.67 -4.51 -6.68
C ILE A 186 -8.76 -5.53 -7.82
N ALA A 187 -7.68 -5.74 -8.58
CA ALA A 187 -7.65 -6.72 -9.67
C ALA A 187 -7.80 -8.17 -9.18
N TYR A 188 -7.29 -8.50 -7.99
CA TYR A 188 -7.43 -9.82 -7.37
C TYR A 188 -8.90 -10.22 -7.18
N TYR A 189 -9.77 -9.27 -6.86
CA TYR A 189 -11.22 -9.47 -6.80
C TYR A 189 -11.94 -9.08 -8.10
N ARG A 190 -11.24 -9.05 -9.24
CA ARG A 190 -11.81 -8.71 -10.56
C ARG A 190 -12.48 -7.33 -10.61
N GLY A 191 -12.07 -6.40 -9.73
CA GLY A 191 -12.54 -5.02 -9.74
C GLY A 191 -11.89 -4.18 -10.85
N ASP A 192 -12.53 -3.08 -11.20
CA ASP A 192 -12.08 -2.13 -12.23
C ASP A 192 -11.40 -0.90 -11.60
N ASN A 193 -10.07 -0.91 -11.61
CA ASN A 193 -9.26 0.22 -11.13
C ASN A 193 -9.57 1.53 -11.88
N LEU A 194 -9.84 1.46 -13.18
CA LEU A 194 -10.12 2.64 -14.00
C LEU A 194 -11.48 3.24 -13.67
N GLU A 195 -12.45 2.40 -13.30
CA GLU A 195 -13.76 2.88 -12.83
C GLU A 195 -13.63 3.58 -11.48
N LEU A 196 -12.89 3.01 -10.53
CA LEU A 196 -12.64 3.65 -9.22
C LEU A 196 -11.96 5.01 -9.38
N ILE A 197 -10.94 5.13 -10.25
CA ILE A 197 -10.26 6.39 -10.54
C ILE A 197 -11.25 7.43 -11.11
N ARG A 198 -12.13 7.03 -12.04
CA ARG A 198 -13.11 7.95 -12.65
C ARG A 198 -14.22 8.38 -11.70
N ARG A 199 -14.68 7.46 -10.84
CA ARG A 199 -15.83 7.74 -9.94
C ARG A 199 -15.44 8.48 -8.66
N TYR A 200 -14.23 8.24 -8.16
CA TYR A 200 -13.78 8.75 -6.87
C TYR A 200 -12.45 9.51 -6.93
N PRO A 201 -12.24 10.42 -7.92
CA PRO A 201 -10.94 11.07 -8.11
C PRO A 201 -10.47 11.83 -6.87
N ASP A 202 -11.39 12.51 -6.16
CA ASP A 202 -11.07 13.31 -4.97
C ASP A 202 -10.85 12.46 -3.70
N ARG A 203 -11.01 11.13 -3.82
CA ARG A 203 -10.87 10.20 -2.70
C ARG A 203 -9.62 9.34 -2.79
N ILE A 204 -8.84 9.41 -3.87
CA ILE A 204 -7.58 8.67 -4.03
C ILE A 204 -6.43 9.56 -3.59
N GLY A 205 -5.83 9.24 -2.43
CA GLY A 205 -4.72 10.00 -1.84
C GLY A 205 -3.36 9.33 -1.96
N TYR A 206 -3.32 8.06 -2.37
CA TYR A 206 -2.11 7.25 -2.40
C TYR A 206 -2.27 6.08 -3.36
N LEU A 207 -1.20 5.62 -4.00
CA LEU A 207 -1.25 4.50 -4.94
C LEU A 207 -0.28 3.40 -4.51
N HIS A 208 -0.77 2.17 -4.43
CA HIS A 208 0.06 0.98 -4.50
C HIS A 208 -0.03 0.39 -5.91
N LEU A 209 1.11 0.33 -6.56
CA LEU A 209 1.24 -0.20 -7.92
C LEU A 209 1.60 -1.69 -7.82
N LYS A 210 0.60 -2.53 -7.98
CA LYS A 210 0.67 -3.99 -7.89
C LYS A 210 -0.05 -4.62 -9.07
N GLN A 211 0.45 -5.73 -9.59
CA GLN A 211 -0.19 -6.47 -10.68
C GLN A 211 -0.45 -7.92 -10.27
N VAL A 212 -1.54 -8.49 -10.78
CA VAL A 212 -1.87 -9.90 -10.67
C VAL A 212 -1.63 -10.62 -11.98
N ASP A 213 -1.15 -11.87 -11.92
CA ASP A 213 -1.11 -12.78 -13.06
C ASP A 213 -2.51 -13.39 -13.26
N PRO A 214 -3.22 -13.08 -14.37
CA PRO A 214 -4.58 -13.57 -14.56
C PRO A 214 -4.67 -15.09 -14.62
N SER A 215 -3.64 -15.77 -15.11
CA SER A 215 -3.63 -17.22 -15.26
C SER A 215 -3.43 -17.94 -13.92
N VAL A 216 -2.62 -17.37 -13.03
CA VAL A 216 -2.46 -17.86 -11.67
C VAL A 216 -3.71 -17.56 -10.85
N LEU A 217 -4.30 -16.36 -11.02
CA LEU A 217 -5.54 -15.98 -10.34
C LEU A 217 -6.70 -16.93 -10.68
N GLU A 218 -6.86 -17.34 -11.94
CA GLU A 218 -7.85 -18.35 -12.35
C GLU A 218 -7.66 -19.69 -11.62
N GLN A 219 -6.42 -20.12 -11.40
CA GLN A 219 -6.12 -21.34 -10.65
C GLN A 219 -6.44 -21.17 -9.16
N VAL A 220 -6.07 -20.03 -8.58
CA VAL A 220 -6.37 -19.68 -7.18
C VAL A 220 -7.87 -19.70 -6.92
N GLU A 221 -8.67 -19.08 -7.80
CA GLU A 221 -10.13 -19.09 -7.72
C GLU A 221 -10.72 -20.49 -7.85
N ALA A 222 -10.23 -21.28 -8.82
CA ALA A 222 -10.70 -22.64 -9.05
C ALA A 222 -10.40 -23.60 -7.87
N GLU A 223 -9.28 -23.38 -7.18
CA GLU A 223 -8.86 -24.17 -6.02
C GLU A 223 -9.41 -23.60 -4.70
N GLY A 224 -9.96 -22.38 -4.69
CA GLY A 224 -10.49 -21.71 -3.48
C GLY A 224 -9.40 -21.38 -2.46
N LEU A 225 -8.21 -20.97 -2.95
CA LEU A 225 -7.06 -20.67 -2.10
C LEU A 225 -7.20 -19.30 -1.43
N GLY A 226 -6.69 -19.16 -0.21
CA GLY A 226 -6.53 -17.88 0.46
C GLY A 226 -5.36 -17.07 -0.12
N PHE A 227 -5.33 -15.79 0.22
CA PHE A 227 -4.35 -14.85 -0.35
C PHE A 227 -2.90 -15.24 -0.08
N ALA A 228 -2.56 -15.69 1.12
CA ALA A 228 -1.19 -16.12 1.45
C ALA A 228 -0.72 -17.32 0.58
N GLU A 229 -1.61 -18.28 0.29
CA GLU A 229 -1.30 -19.38 -0.63
C GLU A 229 -1.21 -18.91 -2.07
N ALA A 230 -2.09 -17.99 -2.47
CA ALA A 230 -2.08 -17.36 -3.79
C ALA A 230 -0.76 -16.62 -4.06
N VAL A 231 -0.25 -15.87 -3.08
CA VAL A 231 1.08 -15.21 -3.15
C VAL A 231 2.18 -16.26 -3.31
N GLY A 232 2.13 -17.35 -2.54
CA GLY A 232 3.08 -18.46 -2.68
C GLY A 232 3.05 -19.16 -4.05
N ARG A 233 1.95 -19.02 -4.82
CA ARG A 233 1.81 -19.49 -6.21
C ARG A 233 2.27 -18.44 -7.24
N GLY A 234 2.63 -17.23 -6.81
CA GLY A 234 3.06 -16.14 -7.67
C GLY A 234 1.92 -15.36 -8.31
N VAL A 235 0.76 -15.26 -7.64
CA VAL A 235 -0.37 -14.46 -8.13
C VAL A 235 -0.02 -12.99 -8.29
N MET A 236 0.83 -12.44 -7.40
CA MET A 236 1.38 -11.10 -7.55
C MET A 236 2.61 -11.14 -8.43
N CYS A 237 2.54 -10.53 -9.59
CA CYS A 237 3.55 -10.66 -10.63
C CYS A 237 4.30 -9.37 -10.93
N GLU A 238 5.47 -9.53 -11.54
CA GLU A 238 6.32 -8.42 -11.95
C GLU A 238 5.71 -7.65 -13.14
N PRO A 239 5.52 -6.32 -13.05
CA PRO A 239 5.11 -5.51 -14.20
C PRO A 239 6.11 -5.54 -15.37
N PRO A 240 5.66 -5.54 -16.63
CA PRO A 240 4.27 -5.44 -17.11
C PRO A 240 3.61 -6.80 -17.40
N LYS A 241 3.80 -7.82 -16.63
CA LYS A 241 3.38 -9.19 -16.95
C LYS A 241 1.93 -9.50 -16.59
N GLY A 242 1.28 -8.64 -15.81
CA GLY A 242 -0.06 -8.86 -15.28
C GLY A 242 -1.04 -7.74 -15.53
N GLU A 243 -2.12 -7.76 -14.75
CA GLU A 243 -3.19 -6.76 -14.74
C GLU A 243 -3.20 -5.97 -13.42
N PRO A 244 -3.62 -4.68 -13.44
CA PRO A 244 -4.09 -3.90 -14.60
C PRO A 244 -2.95 -3.47 -15.52
N ASP A 245 -3.29 -3.11 -16.77
CA ASP A 245 -2.35 -2.46 -17.70
C ASP A 245 -1.94 -1.09 -17.16
N TYR A 246 -0.64 -0.88 -16.93
CA TYR A 246 -0.15 0.35 -16.31
C TYR A 246 -0.14 1.55 -17.26
N GLU A 247 -0.11 1.37 -18.59
CA GLU A 247 -0.25 2.51 -19.51
C GLU A 247 -1.66 3.09 -19.37
N ALA A 248 -2.69 2.25 -19.46
CA ALA A 248 -4.08 2.66 -19.30
C ALA A 248 -4.38 3.21 -17.90
N LEU A 249 -3.84 2.57 -16.85
CA LEU A 249 -3.99 3.01 -15.46
C LEU A 249 -3.42 4.42 -15.26
N LEU A 250 -2.17 4.62 -15.67
CA LEU A 250 -1.47 5.89 -15.48
C LEU A 250 -2.05 7.01 -16.35
N ASP A 251 -2.60 6.69 -17.51
CA ASP A 251 -3.36 7.65 -18.33
C ASP A 251 -4.66 8.09 -17.63
N ALA A 252 -5.34 7.17 -16.95
CA ALA A 252 -6.51 7.51 -16.13
C ALA A 252 -6.11 8.36 -14.90
N VAL A 253 -5.01 8.02 -14.23
CA VAL A 253 -4.45 8.83 -13.13
C VAL A 253 -4.14 10.24 -13.61
N ASP A 254 -3.48 10.39 -14.75
CA ASP A 254 -3.14 11.72 -15.30
C ASP A 254 -4.36 12.54 -15.70
N THR A 255 -5.44 11.87 -16.11
CA THR A 255 -6.65 12.52 -16.59
C THR A 255 -7.56 12.97 -15.45
N HIS A 256 -7.62 12.21 -14.36
CA HIS A 256 -8.65 12.37 -13.34
C HIS A 256 -8.12 12.79 -11.98
N LEU A 257 -6.87 12.49 -11.63
CA LEU A 257 -6.32 12.83 -10.33
C LEU A 257 -5.45 14.07 -10.41
N ASP A 258 -5.56 14.96 -9.43
CA ASP A 258 -4.77 16.17 -9.31
C ASP A 258 -3.68 16.04 -8.23
N GLY A 259 -2.73 16.99 -8.24
CA GLY A 259 -1.71 17.11 -7.20
C GLY A 259 -0.57 16.10 -7.30
N GLU A 260 0.28 16.10 -6.28
CA GLU A 260 1.35 15.11 -6.11
C GLU A 260 0.82 13.88 -5.39
N LEU A 261 1.18 12.68 -5.86
CA LEU A 261 0.80 11.41 -5.26
C LEU A 261 2.03 10.52 -5.07
N PHE A 262 2.02 9.73 -4.01
CA PHE A 262 2.94 8.60 -3.91
C PHE A 262 2.46 7.46 -4.79
N ALA A 263 3.40 6.86 -5.50
CA ALA A 263 3.20 5.67 -6.32
C ALA A 263 4.21 4.62 -5.83
N ILE A 264 3.77 3.83 -4.86
CA ILE A 264 4.60 2.84 -4.19
C ILE A 264 4.39 1.49 -4.89
N VAL A 265 5.48 0.94 -5.40
CA VAL A 265 5.47 -0.41 -5.96
C VAL A 265 5.37 -1.40 -4.81
N GLU A 266 4.39 -2.26 -4.92
CA GLU A 266 4.19 -3.34 -3.97
C GLU A 266 4.00 -4.66 -4.74
N GLN A 267 4.83 -5.64 -4.44
CA GLN A 267 4.72 -7.00 -4.98
C GLN A 267 4.91 -7.97 -3.83
N ASP A 268 3.82 -8.62 -3.43
CA ASP A 268 3.91 -9.62 -2.37
C ASP A 268 4.79 -10.80 -2.80
N LEU A 269 5.91 -10.98 -2.10
CA LEU A 269 6.88 -12.04 -2.38
C LEU A 269 7.12 -12.99 -1.19
N TYR A 270 6.37 -12.82 -0.09
CA TYR A 270 6.60 -13.61 1.12
C TYR A 270 6.05 -15.04 1.03
N PRO A 271 6.83 -16.06 1.40
CA PRO A 271 8.29 -16.02 1.56
C PRO A 271 8.98 -16.13 0.19
N CYS A 272 10.17 -15.53 0.03
CA CYS A 272 10.95 -15.62 -1.20
C CYS A 272 12.44 -15.88 -0.92
N ASP A 273 13.17 -16.28 -1.97
CA ASP A 273 14.62 -16.27 -1.91
C ASP A 273 15.13 -14.83 -1.79
N PRO A 274 16.00 -14.50 -0.83
CA PRO A 274 16.51 -13.13 -0.66
C PRO A 274 17.21 -12.53 -1.89
N ASP A 275 17.60 -13.33 -2.87
CA ASP A 275 18.24 -12.86 -4.10
C ASP A 275 17.25 -12.51 -5.22
N ASP A 276 15.96 -12.85 -5.07
CA ASP A 276 14.92 -12.58 -6.06
C ASP A 276 14.48 -11.10 -6.13
N PRO A 277 14.30 -10.36 -5.00
CA PRO A 277 13.69 -9.04 -5.02
C PRO A 277 14.45 -7.99 -5.83
N LEU A 278 15.76 -7.85 -5.65
CA LEU A 278 16.54 -6.78 -6.29
C LEU A 278 16.45 -6.80 -7.82
N PRO A 279 16.61 -7.94 -8.52
CA PRO A 279 16.44 -7.99 -9.99
C PRO A 279 15.02 -7.59 -10.43
N ILE A 280 13.99 -8.01 -9.70
CA ILE A 280 12.58 -7.68 -9.98
C ILE A 280 12.37 -6.18 -9.79
N ALA A 281 12.72 -5.66 -8.64
CA ALA A 281 12.59 -4.24 -8.27
C ALA A 281 13.29 -3.31 -9.27
N THR A 282 14.51 -3.69 -9.71
CA THR A 282 15.27 -2.93 -10.71
C THR A 282 14.55 -2.87 -12.06
N ARG A 283 14.02 -4.00 -12.55
CA ARG A 283 13.26 -4.03 -13.82
C ARG A 283 11.96 -3.25 -13.73
N THR A 284 11.22 -3.40 -12.62
CA THR A 284 9.97 -2.69 -12.36
C THR A 284 10.18 -1.18 -12.28
N CYS A 285 11.17 -0.73 -11.51
CA CYS A 285 11.52 0.69 -11.42
C CYS A 285 11.89 1.28 -12.80
N LYS A 286 12.70 0.56 -13.57
CA LYS A 286 13.07 0.96 -14.93
C LYS A 286 11.84 1.06 -15.86
N TYR A 287 10.95 0.08 -15.80
CA TYR A 287 9.71 0.08 -16.59
C TYR A 287 8.82 1.28 -16.26
N LEU A 288 8.54 1.53 -14.99
CA LEU A 288 7.73 2.67 -14.55
C LEU A 288 8.33 4.02 -14.94
N ARG A 289 9.66 4.15 -14.88
CA ARG A 289 10.37 5.35 -15.36
C ARG A 289 10.24 5.53 -16.87
N GLN A 290 10.20 4.46 -17.66
CA GLN A 290 9.93 4.54 -19.10
C GLN A 290 8.50 5.01 -19.38
N LEU A 291 7.55 4.72 -18.49
CA LEU A 291 6.18 5.27 -18.53
C LEU A 291 6.10 6.71 -17.95
N GLY A 292 7.22 7.30 -17.54
CA GLY A 292 7.31 8.68 -17.05
C GLY A 292 7.12 8.84 -15.54
N VAL A 293 6.86 7.76 -14.78
CA VAL A 293 6.66 7.82 -13.33
C VAL A 293 7.98 8.13 -12.63
N GLY A 294 7.97 9.11 -11.71
CA GLY A 294 9.15 9.50 -10.95
C GLY A 294 10.30 10.05 -11.80
N SER A 295 10.06 10.39 -13.08
CA SER A 295 11.02 11.10 -13.90
C SER A 295 11.01 12.56 -13.49
N ASP A 296 12.00 12.89 -12.70
CA ASP A 296 12.48 14.18 -12.26
C ASP A 296 12.06 14.74 -10.92
N ALA A 297 12.97 14.56 -9.96
CA ALA A 297 13.68 15.76 -9.52
C ALA A 297 15.16 15.36 -9.46
N GLN A 298 15.96 15.86 -10.41
CA GLN A 298 17.41 15.97 -10.21
C GLN A 298 17.70 16.87 -9.01
#